data_fa687853903c15f54b68be672b44e423
#
_entry.id   fa687853903c15f54b68be672b44e423
#
_cell.length_a   1.000
_cell.length_b   1.000
_cell.length_c   1.000
_cell.angle_alpha   90.00
_cell.angle_beta   90.00
_cell.angle_gamma   90.00
#
_symmetry.space_group_name_H-M   'P 1'
#
loop_
_entity.id
_entity.type
_entity.pdbx_description
1 polymer ?
#
loop_
_entity_poly.entity_id
_entity_poly.type
_entity_poly.pdbx_seq_one_letter_code
_entity_poly.pdbx_strand_id
1 'polypeptide(L)'
;MLFLFIAVSGLFIFFKLKYSKPTLTIGVYTDSSWEVPNGDADRVTKIAIKKFKEKYPNVQIKYEAGIRKNDYNNWLTEKIVRGTTPDVMMLPEDIFNLLASNGTLKSLNSSLKDENISSSTFYHNVFKAG
;
A
#
# COMPACT_ATOMS: atom_id res chain seq x y z
N MET A 1 -39.79 19.82 11.70
CA MET A 1 -38.40 20.25 11.87
C MET A 1 -37.42 19.07 11.90
N LEU A 2 -37.75 17.97 12.57
CA LEU A 2 -36.87 16.75 12.66
C LEU A 2 -36.58 16.09 11.29
N PHE A 3 -37.59 15.99 10.41
CA PHE A 3 -37.45 15.39 9.07
C PHE A 3 -36.53 16.17 8.15
N LEU A 4 -36.46 17.49 8.28
CA LEU A 4 -35.55 18.31 7.47
C LEU A 4 -34.08 18.08 7.86
N PHE A 5 -33.80 17.85 9.15
CA PHE A 5 -32.45 17.55 9.66
C PHE A 5 -31.94 16.19 9.17
N ILE A 6 -32.82 15.18 9.13
CA ILE A 6 -32.46 13.83 8.65
C ILE A 6 -32.18 13.85 7.14
N ALA A 7 -32.98 14.59 6.36
CA ALA A 7 -32.78 14.73 4.92
C ALA A 7 -31.46 15.45 4.58
N VAL A 8 -31.13 16.53 5.30
CA VAL A 8 -29.89 17.28 5.09
C VAL A 8 -28.66 16.46 5.50
N SER A 9 -28.73 15.73 6.63
CA SER A 9 -27.63 14.85 7.07
C SER A 9 -27.41 13.68 6.12
N GLY A 10 -28.48 13.06 5.61
CA GLY A 10 -28.42 12.00 4.61
C GLY A 10 -27.81 12.47 3.30
N LEU A 11 -28.18 13.67 2.83
CA LEU A 11 -27.61 14.27 1.62
C LEU A 11 -26.11 14.58 1.78
N PHE A 12 -25.70 15.06 2.97
CA PHE A 12 -24.29 15.36 3.26
C PHE A 12 -23.42 14.10 3.33
N ILE A 13 -23.94 13.01 3.89
CA ILE A 13 -23.28 11.71 3.92
C ILE A 13 -23.17 11.14 2.50
N PHE A 14 -24.23 11.21 1.70
CA PHE A 14 -24.27 10.75 0.32
C PHE A 14 -23.26 11.53 -0.56
N PHE A 15 -23.17 12.86 -0.39
CA PHE A 15 -22.17 13.68 -1.08
C PHE A 15 -20.74 13.33 -0.68
N LYS A 16 -20.47 13.11 0.62
CA LYS A 16 -19.14 12.68 1.09
C LYS A 16 -18.73 11.32 0.50
N LEU A 17 -19.65 10.35 0.47
CA LEU A 17 -19.38 9.02 -0.10
C LEU A 17 -19.16 9.05 -1.62
N LYS A 18 -19.89 9.92 -2.33
CA LYS A 18 -19.79 10.03 -3.80
C LYS A 18 -18.55 10.80 -4.27
N TYR A 19 -17.97 11.66 -3.43
CA TYR A 19 -16.84 12.52 -3.79
C TYR A 19 -15.55 12.21 -3.02
N SER A 20 -15.52 11.17 -2.17
CA SER A 20 -14.26 10.75 -1.56
C SER A 20 -13.36 10.12 -2.61
N LYS A 21 -12.17 10.70 -2.80
CA LYS A 21 -11.16 10.11 -3.68
C LYS A 21 -10.72 8.76 -3.11
N PRO A 22 -10.58 7.72 -3.93
CA PRO A 22 -10.00 6.46 -3.48
C PRO A 22 -8.60 6.73 -2.93
N THR A 23 -8.30 6.13 -1.79
CA THR A 23 -7.01 6.29 -1.12
C THR A 23 -6.23 4.98 -1.25
N LEU A 24 -4.98 5.07 -1.70
CA LEU A 24 -4.02 3.98 -1.72
C LEU A 24 -3.00 4.23 -0.59
N THR A 25 -2.92 3.29 0.34
CA THR A 25 -2.00 3.35 1.47
C THR A 25 -0.74 2.53 1.17
N ILE A 26 0.42 3.13 1.34
CA ILE A 26 1.73 2.51 1.10
C ILE A 26 2.51 2.51 2.41
N GLY A 27 2.94 1.34 2.88
CA GLY A 27 3.76 1.15 4.07
C GLY A 27 5.17 0.68 3.74
N VAL A 28 6.19 1.41 4.20
CA VAL A 28 7.59 1.04 3.99
C VAL A 28 8.43 1.30 5.24
N TYR A 29 9.45 0.48 5.44
CA TYR A 29 10.50 0.80 6.40
C TYR A 29 11.64 1.57 5.72
N THR A 30 12.33 2.42 6.46
CA THR A 30 13.30 3.36 5.91
C THR A 30 14.75 3.02 6.20
N ASP A 31 15.00 2.09 7.13
CA ASP A 31 16.35 1.71 7.50
C ASP A 31 16.84 0.47 6.75
N SER A 32 18.13 0.44 6.44
CA SER A 32 18.79 -0.76 5.93
C SER A 32 19.00 -1.76 7.08
N SER A 33 19.32 -3.02 6.72
CA SER A 33 19.71 -4.07 7.70
C SER A 33 20.90 -3.70 8.57
N TRP A 34 21.64 -2.65 8.21
CA TRP A 34 22.87 -2.18 8.83
C TRP A 34 22.67 -0.89 9.64
N GLU A 35 21.43 -0.50 9.98
CA GLU A 35 21.09 0.74 10.68
C GLU A 35 21.56 2.02 9.96
N VAL A 36 21.93 1.92 8.70
CA VAL A 36 22.30 3.07 7.86
C VAL A 36 21.03 3.59 7.18
N PRO A 37 20.71 4.89 7.28
CA PRO A 37 19.57 5.46 6.58
C PRO A 37 19.64 5.17 5.08
N ASN A 38 18.67 4.42 4.54
CA ASN A 38 18.62 4.10 3.12
C ASN A 38 17.88 5.20 2.36
N GLY A 39 18.52 6.35 2.19
CA GLY A 39 17.97 7.49 1.45
C GLY A 39 17.59 7.17 0.01
N ASP A 40 18.24 6.18 -0.62
CA ASP A 40 17.95 5.79 -2.00
C ASP A 40 16.66 5.00 -2.15
N ALA A 41 16.32 4.11 -1.21
CA ALA A 41 15.05 3.38 -1.26
C ALA A 41 13.86 4.32 -1.10
N ASP A 42 13.94 5.29 -0.18
CA ASP A 42 12.92 6.32 -0.01
C ASP A 42 12.79 7.21 -1.25
N ARG A 43 13.91 7.57 -1.87
CA ARG A 43 13.92 8.35 -3.12
C ARG A 43 13.23 7.61 -4.27
N VAL A 44 13.52 6.32 -4.46
CA VAL A 44 12.88 5.50 -5.51
C VAL A 44 11.37 5.41 -5.28
N THR A 45 10.94 5.16 -4.05
CA THR A 45 9.52 5.10 -3.70
C THR A 45 8.82 6.43 -3.95
N LYS A 46 9.43 7.55 -3.57
CA LYS A 46 8.88 8.90 -3.82
C LYS A 46 8.76 9.21 -5.31
N ILE A 47 9.74 8.81 -6.13
CA ILE A 47 9.68 8.95 -7.59
C ILE A 47 8.53 8.10 -8.16
N ALA A 48 8.37 6.85 -7.72
CA ALA A 48 7.28 5.99 -8.15
C ALA A 48 5.91 6.58 -7.79
N ILE A 49 5.75 7.07 -6.57
CA ILE A 49 4.53 7.76 -6.11
C ILE A 49 4.24 9.00 -6.98
N LYS A 50 5.26 9.80 -7.29
CA LYS A 50 5.09 10.98 -8.14
C LYS A 50 4.56 10.59 -9.53
N LYS A 51 5.19 9.63 -10.18
CA LYS A 51 4.75 9.12 -11.50
C LYS A 51 3.34 8.52 -11.44
N PHE A 52 3.01 7.80 -10.37
CA PHE A 52 1.67 7.26 -10.18
C PHE A 52 0.62 8.37 -10.07
N LYS A 53 0.88 9.42 -9.29
CA LYS A 53 -0.02 10.58 -9.16
C LYS A 53 -0.21 11.34 -10.47
N GLU A 54 0.82 11.42 -11.31
CA GLU A 54 0.73 12.02 -12.65
C GLU A 54 -0.24 11.23 -13.54
N LYS A 55 -0.18 9.88 -13.46
CA LYS A 55 -1.07 8.99 -14.24
C LYS A 55 -2.48 8.89 -13.64
N TYR A 56 -2.61 8.95 -12.30
CA TYR A 56 -3.87 8.77 -11.59
C TYR A 56 -4.15 9.93 -10.60
N PRO A 57 -4.46 11.14 -11.09
CA PRO A 57 -4.59 12.34 -10.25
C PRO A 57 -5.77 12.29 -9.28
N ASN A 58 -6.74 11.42 -9.54
CA ASN A 58 -7.92 11.23 -8.70
C ASN A 58 -7.70 10.26 -7.53
N VAL A 59 -6.53 9.59 -7.45
CA VAL A 59 -6.18 8.69 -6.35
C VAL A 59 -5.38 9.46 -5.31
N GLN A 60 -5.81 9.40 -4.06
CA GLN A 60 -5.03 9.93 -2.95
C GLN A 60 -4.03 8.87 -2.49
N ILE A 61 -2.76 9.26 -2.31
CA ILE A 61 -1.74 8.38 -1.76
C ILE A 61 -1.47 8.76 -0.30
N LYS A 62 -1.62 7.79 0.58
CA LYS A 62 -1.17 7.86 1.97
C LYS A 62 0.13 7.05 2.09
N TYR A 63 1.24 7.76 2.29
CA TYR A 63 2.55 7.15 2.39
C TYR A 63 3.01 7.12 3.84
N GLU A 64 3.12 5.94 4.42
CA GLU A 64 3.58 5.71 5.79
C GLU A 64 5.03 5.21 5.73
N ALA A 65 5.97 6.08 6.12
CA ALA A 65 7.40 5.84 6.12
C ALA A 65 8.01 6.27 7.47
N GLY A 66 9.31 6.05 7.65
CA GLY A 66 10.02 6.41 8.89
C GLY A 66 9.95 5.34 9.96
N ILE A 67 9.41 4.17 9.66
CA ILE A 67 9.37 3.04 10.57
C ILE A 67 10.71 2.31 10.46
N ARG A 68 11.36 2.08 11.60
CA ARG A 68 12.60 1.30 11.62
C ARG A 68 12.35 -0.14 11.19
N LYS A 69 13.31 -0.76 10.51
CA LYS A 69 13.17 -2.14 10.07
C LYS A 69 12.85 -3.09 11.24
N ASN A 70 13.50 -2.92 12.38
CA ASN A 70 13.28 -3.75 13.56
C ASN A 70 11.88 -3.59 14.17
N ASP A 71 11.25 -2.43 14.01
CA ASP A 71 9.89 -2.14 14.51
C ASP A 71 8.81 -2.47 13.49
N TYR A 72 9.19 -2.71 12.23
CA TYR A 72 8.26 -2.82 11.11
C TYR A 72 7.34 -4.03 11.22
N ASN A 73 7.84 -5.18 11.67
CA ASN A 73 7.04 -6.38 11.86
C ASN A 73 5.93 -6.16 12.89
N ASN A 74 6.25 -5.49 14.01
CA ASN A 74 5.28 -5.16 15.04
C ASN A 74 4.24 -4.17 14.51
N TRP A 75 4.69 -3.12 13.83
CA TRP A 75 3.82 -2.14 13.21
C TRP A 75 2.88 -2.78 12.17
N LEU A 76 3.39 -3.65 11.32
CA LEU A 76 2.57 -4.33 10.29
C LEU A 76 1.57 -5.28 10.93
N THR A 77 1.98 -6.05 11.95
CA THR A 77 1.08 -6.92 12.72
C THR A 77 -0.05 -6.11 13.35
N GLU A 78 0.25 -4.97 13.95
CA GLU A 78 -0.77 -4.08 14.52
C GLU A 78 -1.74 -3.58 13.45
N LYS A 79 -1.26 -3.21 12.26
CA LYS A 79 -2.10 -2.80 11.12
C LYS A 79 -3.03 -3.92 10.66
N ILE A 80 -2.53 -5.15 10.57
CA ILE A 80 -3.31 -6.34 10.19
C ILE A 80 -4.40 -6.60 11.22
N VAL A 81 -4.06 -6.64 12.50
CA VAL A 81 -5.01 -6.90 13.60
C VAL A 81 -6.12 -5.85 13.65
N ARG A 82 -5.78 -4.60 13.38
CA ARG A 82 -6.75 -3.48 13.34
C ARG A 82 -7.55 -3.41 12.04
N GLY A 83 -7.29 -4.25 11.05
CA GLY A 83 -7.94 -4.18 9.74
C GLY A 83 -7.58 -2.90 8.95
N THR A 84 -6.41 -2.34 9.21
CA THR A 84 -5.88 -1.12 8.54
C THR A 84 -4.59 -1.42 7.78
N THR A 85 -4.45 -2.65 7.30
CA THR A 85 -3.31 -3.10 6.50
C THR A 85 -3.10 -2.17 5.30
N PRO A 86 -1.86 -1.75 5.01
CA PRO A 86 -1.58 -0.99 3.80
C PRO A 86 -1.96 -1.77 2.54
N ASP A 87 -2.42 -1.07 1.50
CA ASP A 87 -2.73 -1.67 0.19
C ASP A 87 -1.48 -2.17 -0.53
N VAL A 88 -0.36 -1.46 -0.34
CA VAL A 88 0.97 -1.83 -0.83
C VAL A 88 1.95 -1.73 0.33
N MET A 89 2.76 -2.76 0.54
CA MET A 89 3.69 -2.80 1.66
C MET A 89 5.02 -3.45 1.27
N MET A 90 6.10 -2.96 1.85
CA MET A 90 7.35 -3.70 1.87
C MET A 90 7.20 -4.91 2.79
N LEU A 91 7.67 -6.07 2.35
CA LEU A 91 7.63 -7.29 3.15
C LEU A 91 9.05 -7.71 3.51
N PRO A 92 9.37 -7.81 4.80
CA PRO A 92 10.55 -8.53 5.26
C PRO A 92 10.47 -10.00 4.87
N GLU A 93 11.63 -10.60 4.55
CA GLU A 93 11.72 -11.98 4.06
C GLU A 93 11.15 -13.01 5.05
N ASP A 94 11.35 -12.79 6.32
CA ASP A 94 10.93 -13.67 7.42
C ASP A 94 9.41 -13.82 7.56
N ILE A 95 8.62 -12.81 7.16
CA ILE A 95 7.15 -12.84 7.28
C ILE A 95 6.43 -13.08 5.94
N PHE A 96 7.12 -13.01 4.81
CA PHE A 96 6.50 -13.14 3.48
C PHE A 96 5.70 -14.45 3.35
N ASN A 97 6.32 -15.59 3.64
CA ASN A 97 5.67 -16.90 3.50
C ASN A 97 4.45 -17.04 4.41
N LEU A 98 4.51 -16.50 5.62
CA LEU A 98 3.37 -16.52 6.55
C LEU A 98 2.18 -15.72 5.98
N LEU A 99 2.43 -14.51 5.50
CA LEU A 99 1.38 -13.63 4.97
C LEU A 99 0.82 -14.15 3.64
N ALA A 100 1.65 -14.78 2.81
CA ALA A 100 1.21 -15.42 1.58
C ALA A 100 0.31 -16.64 1.85
N SER A 101 0.70 -17.52 2.79
CA SER A 101 -0.03 -18.76 3.08
C SER A 101 -1.38 -18.53 3.77
N ASN A 102 -1.51 -17.46 4.57
CA ASN A 102 -2.76 -17.13 5.26
C ASN A 102 -3.73 -16.25 4.45
N GLY A 103 -3.37 -15.93 3.19
CA GLY A 103 -4.21 -15.15 2.30
C GLY A 103 -4.21 -13.63 2.56
N THR A 104 -3.30 -13.12 3.37
CA THR A 104 -3.15 -11.66 3.58
C THR A 104 -2.63 -10.98 2.31
N LEU A 105 -1.83 -11.69 1.50
CA LEU A 105 -1.29 -11.18 0.25
C LEU A 105 -2.15 -11.60 -0.93
N LYS A 106 -2.37 -10.66 -1.85
CA LYS A 106 -3.03 -10.93 -3.12
C LYS A 106 -2.01 -11.33 -4.17
N SER A 107 -2.25 -12.44 -4.89
CA SER A 107 -1.46 -12.79 -6.06
C SER A 107 -1.62 -11.73 -7.17
N LEU A 108 -0.49 -11.29 -7.73
CA LEU A 108 -0.46 -10.31 -8.82
C LEU A 108 -0.42 -10.97 -10.21
N ASN A 109 -0.38 -12.29 -10.30
CA ASN A 109 -0.21 -13.01 -11.58
C ASN A 109 -1.28 -12.67 -12.62
N SER A 110 -2.55 -12.56 -12.21
CA SER A 110 -3.63 -12.15 -13.12
C SER A 110 -3.44 -10.70 -13.59
N SER A 111 -3.14 -9.79 -12.64
CA SER A 111 -2.95 -8.38 -12.96
C SER A 111 -1.76 -8.14 -13.90
N LEU A 112 -0.66 -8.86 -13.72
CA LEU A 112 0.51 -8.79 -14.62
C LEU A 112 0.12 -9.23 -16.04
N LYS A 113 -0.68 -10.29 -16.17
CA LYS A 113 -1.16 -10.79 -17.44
C LYS A 113 -2.12 -9.80 -18.12
N ASP A 114 -3.06 -9.24 -17.37
CA ASP A 114 -4.05 -8.29 -17.89
C ASP A 114 -3.40 -6.98 -18.38
N GLU A 115 -2.34 -6.54 -17.69
CA GLU A 115 -1.55 -5.36 -18.08
C GLU A 115 -0.45 -5.67 -19.10
N ASN A 116 -0.37 -6.90 -19.63
CA ASN A 116 0.67 -7.37 -20.56
C ASN A 116 2.10 -7.15 -20.05
N ILE A 117 2.32 -7.22 -18.73
CA ILE A 117 3.64 -7.11 -18.13
C ILE A 117 4.33 -8.46 -18.18
N SER A 118 5.37 -8.57 -19.01
CA SER A 118 6.14 -9.80 -19.15
C SER A 118 7.01 -10.06 -17.92
N SER A 119 7.12 -11.32 -17.50
CA SER A 119 8.08 -11.75 -16.47
C SER A 119 9.52 -11.43 -16.83
N SER A 120 9.83 -11.28 -18.14
CA SER A 120 11.18 -10.87 -18.61
C SER A 120 11.53 -9.43 -18.24
N THR A 121 10.57 -8.61 -17.81
CA THR A 121 10.82 -7.26 -17.28
C THR A 121 11.51 -7.29 -15.91
N PHE A 122 11.43 -8.43 -15.22
CA PHE A 122 12.00 -8.61 -13.88
C PHE A 122 13.23 -9.53 -13.92
N TYR A 123 14.09 -9.41 -12.92
CA TYR A 123 15.16 -10.38 -12.72
C TYR A 123 14.53 -11.75 -12.41
N HIS A 124 14.84 -12.74 -13.23
CA HIS A 124 14.22 -14.07 -13.20
C HIS A 124 14.23 -14.73 -11.82
N ASN A 125 15.36 -14.65 -11.11
CA ASN A 125 15.51 -15.24 -9.78
C ASN A 125 14.64 -14.54 -8.73
N VAL A 126 14.49 -13.22 -8.82
CA VAL A 126 13.65 -12.43 -7.92
C VAL A 126 12.18 -12.67 -8.21
N PHE A 127 11.80 -12.73 -9.49
CA PHE A 127 10.41 -12.98 -9.89
C PHE A 127 9.91 -14.36 -9.47
N LYS A 128 10.78 -15.38 -9.45
CA LYS A 128 10.42 -16.73 -8.99
C LYS A 128 10.29 -16.87 -7.48
N ALA A 129 10.94 -16.00 -6.72
CA ALA A 129 10.92 -16.05 -5.26
C ALA A 129 9.66 -15.42 -4.65
N GLY A 130 8.92 -14.61 -5.39
CA GLY A 130 7.65 -13.97 -5.01
C GLY A 130 6.48 -14.52 -5.78
#